data_18b54e160c3279bea46f84331f6e22c6
#
_entry.id   18b54e160c3279bea46f84331f6e22c6
#
_cell.length_a   1.000
_cell.length_b   1.000
_cell.length_c   1.000
_cell.angle_alpha   90.00
_cell.angle_beta   90.00
_cell.angle_gamma   90.00
#
_symmetry.space_group_name_H-M   'P 1'
#
loop_
_entity.id
_entity.type
_entity.pdbx_description
1 polymer ?
#
loop_
_entity_poly.entity_id
_entity_poly.type
_entity_poly.pdbx_seq_one_letter_code
_entity_poly.pdbx_strand_id
1 'polypeptide(L)'
;MQSYYISCDRFGDPLDVLRLGRKETRLPGPGQVLVRMMERPVNPSDLIPVRGAYAHRVSLPFVPGYEGVGIVDAVGEGVPSSLIGRRALPLRGEGTWQEYVTTEARWSVLVPDGIDDDNAAQLYINPLTAWLICTDVLALQPDQTLLVNAAGSAIGRVFAQLAGVMGFRVIAITRDGKYAQELLELGASNAVNSSQPSWHEAVMDLTGGRGAHAGIDSIGGPDSAQLAACVRPGGTVLSIGLLSGISPEWHRIARDTGTVPKLFWLRSWLERASVGDWQEAFARIMALVQEGRLQFAPVKRRIELKQTIEAVRLSNASGMGGKMMLTSRAAGSRIEQGCSGSMLRRGSTK
;
A
#
# COMPACT_ATOMS: atom_id res chain seq x y z
N MET A 1 20.19 -17.40 16.80
CA MET A 1 20.84 -16.33 16.02
C MET A 1 20.22 -15.01 16.44
N GLN A 2 21.00 -13.95 16.63
CA GLN A 2 20.49 -12.61 16.97
C GLN A 2 20.02 -11.88 15.71
N SER A 3 18.86 -11.26 15.76
CA SER A 3 18.26 -10.50 14.67
C SER A 3 17.75 -9.12 15.13
N TYR A 4 17.73 -8.17 14.22
CA TYR A 4 17.22 -6.83 14.47
C TYR A 4 15.72 -6.73 14.20
N TYR A 5 15.06 -5.89 14.98
CA TYR A 5 13.65 -5.53 14.78
C TYR A 5 13.40 -4.08 15.23
N ILE A 6 12.33 -3.49 14.75
CA ILE A 6 11.85 -2.20 15.22
C ILE A 6 10.71 -2.44 16.22
N SER A 7 10.82 -1.84 17.38
CA SER A 7 9.83 -1.90 18.45
C SER A 7 9.08 -0.58 18.57
N CYS A 8 7.79 -0.66 18.88
CA CYS A 8 6.97 0.44 19.37
C CYS A 8 6.51 0.08 20.79
N ASP A 9 7.11 0.72 21.78
CA ASP A 9 6.88 0.41 23.22
C ASP A 9 5.83 1.35 23.85
N ARG A 10 5.51 2.44 23.20
CA ARG A 10 4.48 3.41 23.55
C ARG A 10 3.91 4.08 22.32
N PHE A 11 2.68 4.54 22.37
CA PHE A 11 2.09 5.34 21.29
C PHE A 11 2.65 6.76 21.27
N GLY A 12 2.75 7.36 20.08
CA GLY A 12 3.23 8.73 19.91
C GLY A 12 3.76 9.02 18.51
N ASP A 13 4.56 10.08 18.39
CA ASP A 13 5.23 10.37 17.12
C ASP A 13 6.19 9.23 16.75
N PRO A 14 6.06 8.65 15.56
CA PRO A 14 6.94 7.57 15.10
C PRO A 14 8.44 7.88 15.22
N LEU A 15 8.85 9.14 15.04
CA LEU A 15 10.24 9.55 15.17
C LEU A 15 10.75 9.47 16.63
N ASP A 16 9.82 9.58 17.60
CA ASP A 16 10.14 9.61 19.03
C ASP A 16 9.94 8.26 19.72
N VAL A 17 9.11 7.36 19.17
CA VAL A 17 8.71 6.15 19.88
C VAL A 17 9.22 4.86 19.28
N LEU A 18 9.63 4.86 18.00
CA LEU A 18 10.22 3.69 17.38
C LEU A 18 11.65 3.45 17.87
N ARG A 19 11.98 2.21 18.16
CA ARG A 19 13.30 1.80 18.69
C ARG A 19 13.83 0.60 17.93
N LEU A 20 15.13 0.61 17.66
CA LEU A 20 15.85 -0.56 17.17
C LEU A 20 16.16 -1.49 18.35
N GLY A 21 15.70 -2.72 18.24
CA GLY A 21 15.96 -3.79 19.20
C GLY A 21 16.72 -4.96 18.58
N ARG A 22 17.13 -5.90 19.43
CA ARG A 22 17.68 -7.20 19.05
C ARG A 22 16.92 -8.28 19.79
N LYS A 23 16.62 -9.38 19.11
CA LYS A 23 16.00 -10.56 19.71
C LYS A 23 16.66 -11.84 19.18
N GLU A 24 16.53 -12.92 19.91
CA GLU A 24 16.88 -14.24 19.41
C GLU A 24 15.83 -14.69 18.40
N THR A 25 16.27 -15.10 17.20
CA THR A 25 15.40 -15.68 16.19
C THR A 25 15.02 -17.08 16.61
N ARG A 26 13.72 -17.31 16.79
CA ARG A 26 13.18 -18.62 17.13
C ARG A 26 12.92 -19.44 15.86
N LEU A 27 13.05 -20.76 15.96
CA LEU A 27 12.61 -21.66 14.90
C LEU A 27 11.07 -21.64 14.81
N PRO A 28 10.51 -21.85 13.60
CA PRO A 28 9.07 -21.87 13.43
C PRO A 28 8.46 -23.09 14.12
N GLY A 29 7.32 -22.89 14.78
CA GLY A 29 6.51 -23.96 15.36
C GLY A 29 5.75 -24.77 14.30
N PRO A 30 4.99 -25.82 14.71
CA PRO A 30 4.18 -26.62 13.81
C PRO A 30 3.25 -25.76 12.95
N GLY A 31 3.19 -26.04 11.64
CA GLY A 31 2.37 -25.30 10.68
C GLY A 31 2.90 -23.90 10.29
N GLN A 32 4.06 -23.49 10.81
CA GLN A 32 4.63 -22.15 10.59
C GLN A 32 5.81 -22.17 9.62
N VAL A 33 6.08 -21.02 9.04
CA VAL A 33 7.30 -20.71 8.28
C VAL A 33 8.04 -19.55 8.93
N LEU A 34 9.36 -19.58 8.88
CA LEU A 34 10.25 -18.47 9.20
C LEU A 34 10.74 -17.85 7.90
N VAL A 35 10.45 -16.57 7.70
CA VAL A 35 10.84 -15.84 6.50
C VAL A 35 11.90 -14.82 6.86
N ARG A 36 13.06 -14.92 6.20
CA ARG A 36 14.13 -13.91 6.26
C ARG A 36 13.76 -12.78 5.31
N MET A 37 13.46 -11.63 5.87
CA MET A 37 12.97 -10.47 5.15
C MET A 37 14.06 -9.83 4.28
N MET A 38 13.70 -9.51 3.05
CA MET A 38 14.55 -8.76 2.11
C MET A 38 14.11 -7.31 2.02
N GLU A 39 12.89 -7.07 1.59
CA GLU A 39 12.35 -5.73 1.38
C GLU A 39 10.96 -5.55 1.99
N ARG A 40 10.67 -4.37 2.51
CA ARG A 40 9.40 -3.95 3.08
C ARG A 40 9.17 -2.46 2.88
N PRO A 41 8.01 -2.05 2.34
CA PRO A 41 7.73 -0.64 2.15
C PRO A 41 7.40 0.04 3.49
N VAL A 42 7.59 1.35 3.52
CA VAL A 42 7.03 2.21 4.58
C VAL A 42 5.72 2.79 4.05
N ASN A 43 4.60 2.35 4.61
CA ASN A 43 3.28 2.85 4.29
C ASN A 43 2.76 3.80 5.37
N PRO A 44 1.93 4.79 5.03
CA PRO A 44 1.22 5.58 6.05
C PRO A 44 0.43 4.71 7.05
N SER A 45 -0.14 3.60 6.58
CA SER A 45 -0.89 2.64 7.42
C SER A 45 -0.04 1.96 8.49
N ASP A 46 1.25 1.74 8.26
CA ASP A 46 2.16 1.15 9.24
C ASP A 46 2.33 2.08 10.47
N LEU A 47 2.18 3.39 10.27
CA LEU A 47 2.37 4.41 11.29
C LEU A 47 1.08 4.76 12.05
N ILE A 48 -0.09 4.36 11.57
CA ILE A 48 -1.37 4.61 12.22
C ILE A 48 -1.41 3.97 13.63
N PRO A 49 -1.06 2.68 13.81
CA PRO A 49 -0.99 2.08 15.13
C PRO A 49 0.06 2.74 16.03
N VAL A 50 1.21 3.11 15.48
CA VAL A 50 2.29 3.78 16.22
C VAL A 50 1.81 5.09 16.84
N ARG A 51 0.99 5.86 16.09
CA ARG A 51 0.36 7.10 16.58
C ARG A 51 -0.78 6.88 17.57
N GLY A 52 -1.17 5.64 17.83
CA GLY A 52 -2.19 5.30 18.83
C GLY A 52 -3.64 5.31 18.33
N ALA A 53 -3.89 5.53 17.04
CA ALA A 53 -5.25 5.49 16.49
C ALA A 53 -5.97 4.15 16.74
N TYR A 54 -5.22 3.06 16.94
CA TYR A 54 -5.72 1.72 17.24
C TYR A 54 -5.34 1.25 18.65
N ALA A 55 -5.11 2.16 19.61
CA ALA A 55 -4.69 1.82 20.97
C ALA A 55 -5.65 0.86 21.71
N HIS A 56 -6.95 0.90 21.37
CA HIS A 56 -7.95 0.03 21.96
C HIS A 56 -7.82 -1.46 21.59
N ARG A 57 -6.93 -1.80 20.65
CA ARG A 57 -6.77 -3.17 20.11
C ARG A 57 -5.35 -3.55 19.71
N VAL A 58 -4.40 -2.65 19.85
CA VAL A 58 -2.97 -2.94 19.62
C VAL A 58 -2.29 -3.03 20.97
N SER A 59 -1.73 -4.20 21.27
CA SER A 59 -0.97 -4.40 22.50
C SER A 59 0.46 -3.91 22.34
N LEU A 60 0.97 -3.22 23.33
CA LEU A 60 2.37 -2.78 23.40
C LEU A 60 3.19 -3.81 24.20
N PRO A 61 4.48 -4.04 23.86
CA PRO A 61 5.14 -3.56 22.67
C PRO A 61 4.72 -4.33 21.41
N PHE A 62 4.85 -3.70 20.22
CA PHE A 62 4.63 -4.39 18.94
C PHE A 62 5.69 -4.02 17.90
N VAL A 63 5.80 -4.85 16.88
CA VAL A 63 6.65 -4.62 15.70
C VAL A 63 5.75 -4.03 14.59
N PRO A 64 6.06 -2.85 14.05
CA PRO A 64 5.32 -2.28 12.92
C PRO A 64 5.54 -3.01 11.60
N GLY A 65 4.79 -2.58 10.57
CA GLY A 65 4.91 -3.07 9.21
C GLY A 65 3.90 -4.18 8.89
N TYR A 66 3.16 -4.01 7.80
CA TYR A 66 2.12 -4.95 7.40
C TYR A 66 2.53 -5.84 6.23
N GLU A 67 3.48 -5.40 5.39
CA GLU A 67 3.84 -6.10 4.16
C GLU A 67 5.34 -6.12 3.93
N GLY A 68 5.75 -6.95 3.00
CA GLY A 68 7.13 -7.11 2.56
C GLY A 68 7.36 -8.48 1.97
N VAL A 69 8.51 -8.67 1.34
CA VAL A 69 8.95 -9.91 0.74
C VAL A 69 10.23 -10.41 1.39
N GLY A 70 10.35 -11.72 1.51
CA GLY A 70 11.54 -12.39 2.01
C GLY A 70 11.67 -13.79 1.44
N ILE A 71 12.65 -14.54 1.94
CA ILE A 71 12.92 -15.92 1.57
C ILE A 71 12.56 -16.82 2.75
N VAL A 72 11.82 -17.89 2.52
CA VAL A 72 11.55 -18.92 3.54
C VAL A 72 12.87 -19.54 3.96
N ASP A 73 13.27 -19.33 5.20
CA ASP A 73 14.56 -19.76 5.75
C ASP A 73 14.43 -21.09 6.51
N ALA A 74 13.28 -21.30 7.15
CA ALA A 74 12.95 -22.55 7.83
C ALA A 74 11.44 -22.82 7.83
N VAL A 75 11.06 -24.08 8.01
CA VAL A 75 9.68 -24.55 8.11
C VAL A 75 9.48 -25.36 9.38
N GLY A 76 8.31 -25.25 10.00
CA GLY A 76 7.91 -26.05 11.14
C GLY A 76 7.34 -27.42 10.75
N GLU A 77 7.06 -28.22 11.75
CA GLU A 77 6.43 -29.54 11.55
C GLU A 77 5.13 -29.43 10.74
N GLY A 78 4.90 -30.37 9.82
CA GLY A 78 3.72 -30.40 8.94
C GLY A 78 3.77 -29.45 7.76
N VAL A 79 4.83 -28.64 7.59
CA VAL A 79 5.02 -27.75 6.43
C VAL A 79 6.01 -28.36 5.45
N PRO A 80 5.71 -28.40 4.13
CA PRO A 80 6.61 -28.96 3.13
C PRO A 80 7.98 -28.26 3.10
N SER A 81 9.07 -29.04 3.20
CA SER A 81 10.44 -28.51 3.13
C SER A 81 10.78 -27.87 1.78
N SER A 82 10.03 -28.19 0.72
CA SER A 82 10.16 -27.56 -0.61
C SER A 82 9.86 -26.05 -0.62
N LEU A 83 9.29 -25.51 0.48
CA LEU A 83 9.10 -24.07 0.63
C LEU A 83 10.41 -23.35 0.99
N ILE A 84 11.38 -24.03 1.58
CA ILE A 84 12.67 -23.41 1.92
C ILE A 84 13.35 -22.89 0.66
N GLY A 85 13.85 -21.67 0.73
CA GLY A 85 14.45 -20.96 -0.41
C GLY A 85 13.45 -20.26 -1.34
N ARG A 86 12.13 -20.50 -1.19
CA ARG A 86 11.11 -19.81 -1.98
C ARG A 86 10.89 -18.39 -1.47
N ARG A 87 10.62 -17.46 -2.39
CA ARG A 87 10.19 -16.11 -2.03
C ARG A 87 8.76 -16.12 -1.51
N ALA A 88 8.52 -15.41 -0.41
CA ALA A 88 7.20 -15.35 0.22
C ALA A 88 6.93 -14.00 0.89
N LEU A 89 5.65 -13.67 0.98
CA LEU A 89 5.13 -12.58 1.82
C LEU A 89 4.66 -13.23 3.14
N PRO A 90 5.29 -12.94 4.29
CA PRO A 90 4.90 -13.50 5.58
C PRO A 90 3.77 -12.66 6.20
N LEU A 91 2.58 -12.77 5.63
CA LEU A 91 1.43 -11.95 6.01
C LEU A 91 0.64 -12.57 7.16
N ARG A 92 -0.15 -11.75 7.88
CA ARG A 92 -0.98 -12.14 9.03
C ARG A 92 -0.20 -12.71 10.23
N GLY A 93 1.11 -12.61 10.22
CA GLY A 93 1.98 -12.98 11.31
C GLY A 93 2.39 -11.78 12.17
N GLU A 94 3.63 -11.80 12.60
CA GLU A 94 4.28 -10.67 13.27
C GLU A 94 4.42 -9.47 12.30
N GLY A 95 4.68 -8.27 12.84
CA GLY A 95 5.00 -7.10 12.01
C GLY A 95 6.27 -7.31 11.18
N THR A 96 6.34 -6.69 10.01
CA THR A 96 7.40 -6.95 9.02
C THR A 96 8.66 -6.12 9.21
N TRP A 97 8.66 -5.11 10.09
CA TRP A 97 9.86 -4.28 10.32
C TRP A 97 10.88 -4.98 11.21
N GLN A 98 11.31 -6.15 10.78
CA GLN A 98 12.30 -7.00 11.43
C GLN A 98 13.02 -7.88 10.41
N GLU A 99 14.16 -8.47 10.77
CA GLU A 99 14.95 -9.30 9.86
C GLU A 99 14.32 -10.67 9.58
N TYR A 100 13.57 -11.21 10.54
CA TYR A 100 12.89 -12.50 10.43
C TYR A 100 11.45 -12.37 10.92
N VAL A 101 10.52 -12.94 10.16
CA VAL A 101 9.08 -12.96 10.47
C VAL A 101 8.61 -14.41 10.50
N THR A 102 7.92 -14.79 11.58
CA THR A 102 7.21 -16.06 11.68
C THR A 102 5.74 -15.85 11.35
N THR A 103 5.20 -16.72 10.49
CA THR A 103 3.76 -16.73 10.16
C THR A 103 3.29 -18.16 9.91
N GLU A 104 1.97 -18.40 9.99
CA GLU A 104 1.39 -19.66 9.56
C GLU A 104 1.56 -19.86 8.06
N ALA A 105 2.05 -21.02 7.64
CA ALA A 105 2.33 -21.32 6.24
C ALA A 105 1.13 -21.10 5.33
N ARG A 106 -0.10 -21.39 5.81
CA ARG A 106 -1.35 -21.21 5.05
C ARG A 106 -1.68 -19.74 4.70
N TRP A 107 -1.16 -18.79 5.48
CA TRP A 107 -1.34 -17.35 5.25
C TRP A 107 -0.16 -16.70 4.54
N SER A 108 0.97 -17.40 4.41
CA SER A 108 2.06 -16.91 3.58
C SER A 108 1.69 -17.01 2.10
N VAL A 109 2.14 -16.03 1.33
CA VAL A 109 1.88 -15.98 -0.12
C VAL A 109 3.20 -16.21 -0.85
N LEU A 110 3.29 -17.30 -1.60
CA LEU A 110 4.47 -17.58 -2.42
C LEU A 110 4.52 -16.63 -3.64
N VAL A 111 5.67 -16.04 -3.86
CA VAL A 111 5.88 -15.12 -4.98
C VAL A 111 6.52 -15.85 -6.16
N PRO A 112 5.91 -15.81 -7.36
CA PRO A 112 6.50 -16.36 -8.57
C PRO A 112 7.79 -15.62 -8.99
N ASP A 113 8.69 -16.33 -9.67
CA ASP A 113 9.99 -15.77 -10.12
C ASP A 113 9.84 -14.61 -11.12
N GLY A 114 8.72 -14.55 -11.87
CA GLY A 114 8.43 -13.47 -12.81
C GLY A 114 8.01 -12.14 -12.20
N ILE A 115 7.90 -12.02 -10.86
CA ILE A 115 7.63 -10.77 -10.16
C ILE A 115 8.91 -10.34 -9.44
N ASP A 116 9.40 -9.13 -9.71
CA ASP A 116 10.56 -8.56 -9.02
C ASP A 116 10.27 -8.24 -7.55
N ASP A 117 11.31 -7.99 -6.75
CA ASP A 117 11.17 -7.77 -5.32
C ASP A 117 10.49 -6.43 -4.99
N ASP A 118 10.63 -5.41 -5.85
CA ASP A 118 9.98 -4.11 -5.69
C ASP A 118 8.45 -4.24 -5.77
N ASN A 119 7.97 -4.99 -6.75
CA ASN A 119 6.55 -5.30 -6.88
C ASN A 119 6.11 -6.30 -5.81
N ALA A 120 6.88 -7.35 -5.55
CA ALA A 120 6.55 -8.36 -4.56
C ALA A 120 6.32 -7.75 -3.16
N ALA A 121 7.19 -6.84 -2.73
CA ALA A 121 7.08 -6.19 -1.42
C ALA A 121 5.81 -5.32 -1.26
N GLN A 122 5.14 -4.95 -2.35
CA GLN A 122 3.97 -4.08 -2.39
C GLN A 122 2.64 -4.80 -2.72
N LEU A 123 2.64 -6.14 -2.79
CA LEU A 123 1.49 -6.94 -3.24
C LEU A 123 0.28 -6.93 -2.29
N TYR A 124 0.38 -6.41 -1.07
CA TYR A 124 -0.65 -6.62 -0.07
C TYR A 124 -1.54 -5.41 0.16
N ILE A 125 -1.04 -4.36 0.82
CA ILE A 125 -1.92 -3.32 1.40
C ILE A 125 -2.72 -2.58 0.33
N ASN A 126 -2.05 -2.00 -0.67
CA ASN A 126 -2.72 -1.19 -1.67
C ASN A 126 -3.46 -2.02 -2.72
N PRO A 127 -2.85 -3.04 -3.37
CA PRO A 127 -3.54 -3.76 -4.42
C PRO A 127 -4.67 -4.63 -3.89
N LEU A 128 -4.52 -5.31 -2.75
CA LEU A 128 -5.61 -6.10 -2.19
C LEU A 128 -6.79 -5.21 -1.75
N THR A 129 -6.49 -4.06 -1.12
CA THR A 129 -7.53 -3.08 -0.76
C THR A 129 -8.30 -2.61 -1.99
N ALA A 130 -7.60 -2.17 -3.03
CA ALA A 130 -8.25 -1.67 -4.24
C ALA A 130 -9.03 -2.78 -4.99
N TRP A 131 -8.44 -3.99 -5.07
CA TRP A 131 -9.09 -5.15 -5.66
C TRP A 131 -10.43 -5.45 -4.98
N LEU A 132 -10.41 -5.67 -3.66
CA LEU A 132 -11.61 -5.98 -2.87
C LEU A 132 -12.67 -4.87 -2.93
N ILE A 133 -12.24 -3.61 -2.97
CA ILE A 133 -13.18 -2.49 -3.11
C ILE A 133 -13.88 -2.56 -4.47
N CYS A 134 -13.14 -2.81 -5.55
CA CYS A 134 -13.72 -2.85 -6.88
C CYS A 134 -14.60 -4.08 -7.11
N THR A 135 -14.20 -5.27 -6.60
CA THR A 135 -14.90 -6.54 -6.84
C THR A 135 -16.04 -6.79 -5.87
N ASP A 136 -15.80 -6.61 -4.57
CA ASP A 136 -16.69 -7.10 -3.51
C ASP A 136 -17.53 -5.98 -2.89
N VAL A 137 -16.90 -4.83 -2.59
CA VAL A 137 -17.56 -3.76 -1.82
C VAL A 137 -18.44 -2.89 -2.69
N LEU A 138 -17.92 -2.46 -3.83
CA LEU A 138 -18.63 -1.64 -4.82
C LEU A 138 -19.15 -2.47 -5.98
N ALA A 139 -18.61 -3.67 -6.23
CA ALA A 139 -18.95 -4.55 -7.34
C ALA A 139 -19.09 -3.78 -8.66
N LEU A 140 -18.04 -2.99 -8.98
CA LEU A 140 -18.06 -2.05 -10.08
C LEU A 140 -18.32 -2.75 -11.41
N GLN A 141 -19.27 -2.23 -12.17
CA GLN A 141 -19.60 -2.72 -13.50
C GLN A 141 -18.91 -1.87 -14.58
N PRO A 142 -18.70 -2.41 -15.77
CA PRO A 142 -18.26 -1.64 -16.92
C PRO A 142 -19.12 -0.37 -17.08
N ASP A 143 -18.50 0.72 -17.54
CA ASP A 143 -19.12 2.05 -17.73
C ASP A 143 -19.51 2.81 -16.46
N GLN A 144 -19.43 2.21 -15.28
CA GLN A 144 -19.59 2.95 -14.04
C GLN A 144 -18.39 3.89 -13.81
N THR A 145 -18.65 5.01 -13.14
CA THR A 145 -17.61 6.01 -12.83
C THR A 145 -17.31 6.00 -11.35
N LEU A 146 -16.02 5.86 -11.02
CA LEU A 146 -15.44 5.96 -9.69
C LEU A 146 -14.64 7.25 -9.57
N LEU A 147 -14.94 8.09 -8.57
CA LEU A 147 -14.06 9.18 -8.18
C LEU A 147 -13.01 8.68 -7.21
N VAL A 148 -11.77 9.15 -7.35
CA VAL A 148 -10.69 8.79 -6.43
C VAL A 148 -9.95 10.05 -6.03
N ASN A 149 -10.06 10.49 -4.76
CA ASN A 149 -9.23 11.57 -4.26
C ASN A 149 -7.83 11.08 -3.86
N ALA A 150 -6.88 11.99 -3.66
CA ALA A 150 -5.47 11.65 -3.49
C ALA A 150 -4.98 10.62 -4.53
N ALA A 151 -5.46 10.72 -5.77
CA ALA A 151 -5.23 9.73 -6.83
C ALA A 151 -3.75 9.54 -7.20
N GLY A 152 -2.88 10.51 -6.95
CA GLY A 152 -1.42 10.38 -7.10
C GLY A 152 -0.75 9.49 -6.04
N SER A 153 -1.49 8.97 -5.04
CA SER A 153 -0.99 8.03 -4.04
C SER A 153 -0.78 6.64 -4.63
N ALA A 154 -0.08 5.77 -3.87
CA ALA A 154 0.16 4.39 -4.31
C ALA A 154 -1.16 3.63 -4.59
N ILE A 155 -2.17 3.77 -3.73
CA ILE A 155 -3.46 3.10 -3.94
C ILE A 155 -4.27 3.76 -5.06
N GLY A 156 -4.19 5.09 -5.23
CA GLY A 156 -4.88 5.79 -6.31
C GLY A 156 -4.41 5.33 -7.69
N ARG A 157 -3.11 5.09 -7.85
CA ARG A 157 -2.53 4.48 -9.07
C ARG A 157 -3.05 3.07 -9.34
N VAL A 158 -3.29 2.28 -8.30
CA VAL A 158 -3.89 0.94 -8.44
C VAL A 158 -5.32 1.05 -8.94
N PHE A 159 -6.14 1.96 -8.41
CA PHE A 159 -7.50 2.18 -8.91
C PHE A 159 -7.53 2.59 -10.38
N ALA A 160 -6.62 3.47 -10.81
CA ALA A 160 -6.52 3.87 -12.22
C ALA A 160 -6.25 2.67 -13.13
N GLN A 161 -5.33 1.78 -12.75
CA GLN A 161 -5.00 0.58 -13.52
C GLN A 161 -6.14 -0.45 -13.52
N LEU A 162 -6.79 -0.66 -12.38
CA LEU A 162 -7.94 -1.56 -12.28
C LEU A 162 -9.12 -1.10 -13.13
N ALA A 163 -9.26 0.20 -13.39
CA ALA A 163 -10.24 0.72 -14.32
C ALA A 163 -10.05 0.15 -15.73
N GLY A 164 -8.83 0.17 -16.24
CA GLY A 164 -8.48 -0.45 -17.52
C GLY A 164 -8.63 -1.98 -17.54
N VAL A 165 -8.41 -2.63 -16.38
CA VAL A 165 -8.57 -4.09 -16.24
C VAL A 165 -10.05 -4.52 -16.26
N MET A 166 -10.92 -3.77 -15.58
CA MET A 166 -12.31 -4.15 -15.32
C MET A 166 -13.34 -3.40 -16.18
N GLY A 167 -12.91 -2.37 -16.94
CA GLY A 167 -13.78 -1.64 -17.87
C GLY A 167 -14.62 -0.52 -17.24
N PHE A 168 -14.46 -0.21 -15.93
CA PHE A 168 -15.07 0.97 -15.33
C PHE A 168 -14.23 2.23 -15.58
N ARG A 169 -14.78 3.41 -15.30
CA ARG A 169 -14.06 4.68 -15.49
C ARG A 169 -13.57 5.24 -14.16
N VAL A 170 -12.32 5.73 -14.12
CA VAL A 170 -11.80 6.49 -12.97
C VAL A 170 -11.65 7.96 -13.35
N ILE A 171 -12.25 8.84 -12.56
CA ILE A 171 -11.89 10.26 -12.53
C ILE A 171 -10.94 10.44 -11.35
N ALA A 172 -9.67 10.70 -11.66
CA ALA A 172 -8.60 10.86 -10.69
C ALA A 172 -8.54 12.32 -10.20
N ILE A 173 -8.71 12.53 -8.89
CA ILE A 173 -8.67 13.87 -8.29
C ILE A 173 -7.32 14.07 -7.61
N THR A 174 -6.56 15.09 -8.05
CA THR A 174 -5.24 15.45 -7.52
C THR A 174 -5.19 16.94 -7.17
N ARG A 175 -4.33 17.32 -6.20
CA ARG A 175 -4.24 18.71 -5.75
C ARG A 175 -3.66 19.68 -6.77
N ASP A 176 -2.74 19.21 -7.61
CA ASP A 176 -1.86 20.10 -8.39
C ASP A 176 -1.66 19.63 -9.84
N GLY A 177 -2.36 18.67 -10.29
CA GLY A 177 -2.22 18.14 -11.65
C GLY A 177 -0.86 17.47 -11.97
N LYS A 178 0.10 17.45 -11.04
CA LYS A 178 1.45 16.90 -11.23
C LYS A 178 1.45 15.46 -11.73
N TYR A 179 0.47 14.68 -11.30
CA TYR A 179 0.35 13.26 -11.63
C TYR A 179 -0.72 13.01 -12.72
N ALA A 180 -1.31 14.06 -13.31
CA ALA A 180 -2.42 13.89 -14.24
C ALA A 180 -2.06 13.03 -15.44
N GLN A 181 -0.96 13.33 -16.11
CA GLN A 181 -0.51 12.57 -17.29
C GLN A 181 -0.20 11.10 -16.92
N GLU A 182 0.52 10.86 -15.84
CA GLU A 182 0.83 9.51 -15.37
C GLU A 182 -0.44 8.71 -15.05
N LEU A 183 -1.44 9.32 -14.41
CA LEU A 183 -2.69 8.65 -14.07
C LEU A 183 -3.53 8.30 -15.30
N LEU A 184 -3.52 9.16 -16.33
CA LEU A 184 -4.15 8.86 -17.62
C LEU A 184 -3.45 7.69 -18.33
N GLU A 185 -2.12 7.66 -18.35
CA GLU A 185 -1.32 6.56 -18.91
C GLU A 185 -1.55 5.26 -18.14
N LEU A 186 -1.80 5.31 -16.83
CA LEU A 186 -2.14 4.17 -16.00
C LEU A 186 -3.59 3.67 -16.19
N GLY A 187 -4.44 4.39 -16.91
CA GLY A 187 -5.80 3.96 -17.23
C GLY A 187 -6.92 4.77 -16.58
N ALA A 188 -6.62 5.88 -15.89
CA ALA A 188 -7.68 6.82 -15.50
C ALA A 188 -8.32 7.44 -16.75
N SER A 189 -9.65 7.55 -16.74
CA SER A 189 -10.37 8.16 -17.87
C SER A 189 -10.18 9.67 -17.93
N ASN A 190 -10.04 10.30 -16.77
CA ASN A 190 -9.84 11.73 -16.62
C ASN A 190 -9.01 12.02 -15.36
N ALA A 191 -8.31 13.16 -15.36
CA ALA A 191 -7.63 13.69 -14.19
C ALA A 191 -8.10 15.14 -13.94
N VAL A 192 -8.50 15.43 -12.70
CA VAL A 192 -9.04 16.73 -12.28
C VAL A 192 -8.16 17.30 -11.18
N ASN A 193 -7.83 18.59 -11.31
CA ASN A 193 -7.05 19.33 -10.31
C ASN A 193 -7.99 20.00 -9.30
N SER A 194 -8.00 19.51 -8.05
CA SER A 194 -8.88 20.04 -6.99
C SER A 194 -8.47 21.40 -6.44
N SER A 195 -7.32 21.97 -6.83
CA SER A 195 -6.99 23.35 -6.50
C SER A 195 -7.69 24.39 -7.38
N GLN A 196 -8.30 23.96 -8.49
CA GLN A 196 -9.06 24.83 -9.36
C GLN A 196 -10.48 25.05 -8.79
N PRO A 197 -10.99 26.30 -8.72
CA PRO A 197 -12.33 26.56 -8.16
C PRO A 197 -13.46 25.80 -8.84
N SER A 198 -13.35 25.54 -10.15
CA SER A 198 -14.35 24.86 -10.97
C SER A 198 -14.21 23.34 -11.03
N TRP A 199 -13.41 22.72 -10.17
CA TRP A 199 -13.15 21.26 -10.27
C TRP A 199 -14.42 20.42 -10.07
N HIS A 200 -15.38 20.88 -9.27
CA HIS A 200 -16.68 20.22 -9.10
C HIS A 200 -17.49 20.22 -10.39
N GLU A 201 -17.56 21.38 -11.05
CA GLU A 201 -18.24 21.56 -12.34
C GLU A 201 -17.61 20.63 -13.38
N ALA A 202 -16.27 20.57 -13.44
CA ALA A 202 -15.57 19.67 -14.34
C ALA A 202 -15.93 18.18 -14.09
N VAL A 203 -16.05 17.76 -12.83
CA VAL A 203 -16.50 16.38 -12.51
C VAL A 203 -17.95 16.16 -12.92
N MET A 204 -18.82 17.13 -12.68
CA MET A 204 -20.23 17.05 -13.08
C MET A 204 -20.38 16.97 -14.60
N ASP A 205 -19.64 17.76 -15.36
CA ASP A 205 -19.63 17.72 -16.83
C ASP A 205 -19.16 16.34 -17.34
N LEU A 206 -18.07 15.78 -16.77
CA LEU A 206 -17.54 14.46 -17.10
C LEU A 206 -18.51 13.32 -16.77
N THR A 207 -19.46 13.55 -15.88
CA THR A 207 -20.51 12.58 -15.47
C THR A 207 -21.88 12.89 -16.07
N GLY A 208 -21.96 13.85 -16.99
CA GLY A 208 -23.21 14.28 -17.64
C GLY A 208 -24.24 14.85 -16.66
N GLY A 209 -23.80 15.58 -15.65
CA GLY A 209 -24.62 16.22 -14.62
C GLY A 209 -25.19 15.28 -13.56
N ARG A 210 -24.90 13.96 -13.66
CA ARG A 210 -25.49 12.96 -12.76
C ARG A 210 -24.66 12.63 -11.54
N GLY A 211 -23.38 12.99 -11.55
CA GLY A 211 -22.39 12.58 -10.56
C GLY A 211 -21.89 11.14 -10.77
N ALA A 212 -20.83 10.80 -10.10
CA ALA A 212 -20.20 9.47 -10.18
C ALA A 212 -21.01 8.40 -9.43
N HIS A 213 -20.77 7.14 -9.75
CA HIS A 213 -21.43 5.98 -9.11
C HIS A 213 -20.94 5.78 -7.67
N ALA A 214 -19.64 6.03 -7.44
CA ALA A 214 -19.04 5.97 -6.14
C ALA A 214 -17.81 6.91 -6.04
N GLY A 215 -17.39 7.20 -4.80
CA GLY A 215 -16.19 7.96 -4.51
C GLY A 215 -15.32 7.25 -3.48
N ILE A 216 -14.00 7.27 -3.70
CA ILE A 216 -12.98 6.78 -2.74
C ILE A 216 -12.37 7.98 -2.04
N ASP A 217 -12.52 8.01 -0.73
CA ASP A 217 -11.96 9.03 0.13
C ASP A 217 -10.77 8.51 0.95
N SER A 218 -9.59 9.01 0.62
CA SER A 218 -8.34 8.76 1.37
C SER A 218 -7.95 9.94 2.27
N ILE A 219 -8.60 11.10 2.13
CA ILE A 219 -8.17 12.35 2.76
C ILE A 219 -8.89 12.60 4.07
N GLY A 220 -10.22 12.49 4.09
CA GLY A 220 -11.04 12.85 5.24
C GLY A 220 -11.31 14.36 5.36
N GLY A 221 -11.95 14.77 6.45
CA GLY A 221 -12.26 16.17 6.74
C GLY A 221 -13.18 16.83 5.72
N PRO A 222 -12.96 18.11 5.39
CA PRO A 222 -13.78 18.84 4.42
C PRO A 222 -13.76 18.25 3.00
N ASP A 223 -12.64 17.62 2.59
CA ASP A 223 -12.50 17.00 1.27
C ASP A 223 -13.51 15.87 1.06
N SER A 224 -13.93 15.17 2.12
CA SER A 224 -14.95 14.13 2.04
C SER A 224 -16.30 14.69 1.59
N ALA A 225 -16.69 15.85 2.08
CA ALA A 225 -17.94 16.51 1.70
C ALA A 225 -17.89 16.98 0.24
N GLN A 226 -16.75 17.52 -0.18
CA GLN A 226 -16.53 17.97 -1.54
C GLN A 226 -16.55 16.80 -2.53
N LEU A 227 -15.92 15.67 -2.20
CA LEU A 227 -15.98 14.46 -3.00
C LEU A 227 -17.41 13.93 -3.09
N ALA A 228 -18.13 13.89 -1.96
CA ALA A 228 -19.50 13.40 -1.89
C ALA A 228 -20.47 14.20 -2.74
N ALA A 229 -20.28 15.53 -2.85
CA ALA A 229 -21.08 16.40 -3.71
C ALA A 229 -20.96 16.07 -5.20
N CYS A 230 -19.91 15.36 -5.62
CA CYS A 230 -19.71 14.89 -6.98
C CYS A 230 -20.18 13.42 -7.20
N VAL A 231 -20.70 12.76 -6.17
CA VAL A 231 -21.28 11.42 -6.25
C VAL A 231 -22.81 11.53 -6.34
N ARG A 232 -23.43 10.74 -7.19
CA ARG A 232 -24.89 10.74 -7.37
C ARG A 232 -25.62 10.39 -6.05
N PRO A 233 -26.84 10.88 -5.83
CA PRO A 233 -27.67 10.41 -4.72
C PRO A 233 -27.82 8.88 -4.74
N GLY A 234 -27.75 8.24 -3.57
CA GLY A 234 -27.71 6.78 -3.43
C GLY A 234 -26.37 6.13 -3.77
N GLY A 235 -25.41 6.89 -4.36
CA GLY A 235 -24.06 6.41 -4.60
C GLY A 235 -23.25 6.28 -3.30
N THR A 236 -22.21 5.45 -3.33
CA THR A 236 -21.38 5.17 -2.14
C THR A 236 -20.16 6.10 -2.08
N VAL A 237 -19.94 6.73 -0.93
CA VAL A 237 -18.65 7.38 -0.59
C VAL A 237 -17.91 6.49 0.38
N LEU A 238 -16.81 5.90 -0.08
CA LEU A 238 -16.07 4.90 0.67
C LEU A 238 -14.79 5.51 1.26
N SER A 239 -14.74 5.67 2.58
CA SER A 239 -13.55 6.10 3.27
C SER A 239 -12.58 4.93 3.45
N ILE A 240 -11.33 5.12 3.03
CA ILE A 240 -10.25 4.14 3.13
C ILE A 240 -9.03 4.68 3.88
N GLY A 241 -9.03 5.98 4.18
CA GLY A 241 -7.91 6.65 4.83
C GLY A 241 -8.32 7.94 5.52
N LEU A 242 -7.36 8.56 6.19
CA LEU A 242 -7.56 9.80 6.93
C LEU A 242 -6.27 10.66 6.87
N LEU A 243 -5.84 10.98 5.65
CA LEU A 243 -4.57 11.71 5.43
C LEU A 243 -4.57 13.12 6.04
N SER A 244 -5.73 13.76 6.14
CA SER A 244 -5.87 15.04 6.83
C SER A 244 -5.78 14.95 8.35
N GLY A 245 -5.96 13.76 8.93
CA GLY A 245 -6.12 13.56 10.38
C GLY A 245 -7.47 14.02 10.92
N ILE A 246 -8.38 14.53 10.09
CA ILE A 246 -9.68 15.09 10.47
C ILE A 246 -10.79 14.11 10.07
N SER A 247 -11.60 13.69 11.04
CA SER A 247 -12.76 12.84 10.77
C SER A 247 -13.84 13.61 10.02
N PRO A 248 -14.42 13.01 8.94
CA PRO A 248 -15.55 13.63 8.26
C PRO A 248 -16.83 13.61 9.08
N GLU A 249 -17.70 14.58 8.86
CA GLU A 249 -19.05 14.63 9.45
C GLU A 249 -20.03 13.76 8.62
N TRP A 250 -19.86 12.46 8.62
CA TRP A 250 -20.56 11.53 7.74
C TRP A 250 -22.08 11.68 7.74
N HIS A 251 -22.68 11.93 8.90
CA HIS A 251 -24.15 12.13 9.00
C HIS A 251 -24.60 13.38 8.24
N ARG A 252 -23.82 14.47 8.33
CA ARG A 252 -24.10 15.71 7.59
C ARG A 252 -23.92 15.50 6.09
N ILE A 253 -22.81 14.86 5.71
CA ILE A 253 -22.51 14.54 4.30
C ILE A 253 -23.65 13.73 3.67
N ALA A 254 -24.08 12.65 4.33
CA ALA A 254 -25.17 11.81 3.83
C ALA A 254 -26.48 12.58 3.65
N ARG A 255 -26.82 13.42 4.64
CA ARG A 255 -28.06 14.24 4.59
C ARG A 255 -28.00 15.27 3.45
N ASP A 256 -26.87 15.96 3.31
CA ASP A 256 -26.74 17.11 2.39
C ASP A 256 -26.54 16.65 0.93
N THR A 257 -25.99 15.45 0.68
CA THR A 257 -25.68 14.93 -0.67
C THR A 257 -26.56 13.75 -1.09
N GLY A 258 -27.28 13.13 -0.15
CA GLY A 258 -28.04 11.89 -0.42
C GLY A 258 -27.14 10.66 -0.69
N THR A 259 -25.83 10.77 -0.48
CA THR A 259 -24.90 9.65 -0.66
C THR A 259 -24.92 8.68 0.53
N VAL A 260 -24.34 7.49 0.33
CA VAL A 260 -24.22 6.45 1.35
C VAL A 260 -22.75 6.34 1.80
N PRO A 261 -22.37 7.00 2.92
CA PRO A 261 -21.02 6.84 3.45
C PRO A 261 -20.78 5.43 3.97
N LYS A 262 -19.61 4.88 3.65
CA LYS A 262 -19.13 3.60 4.18
C LYS A 262 -17.66 3.73 4.57
N LEU A 263 -17.25 2.93 5.54
CA LEU A 263 -15.84 2.75 5.89
C LEU A 263 -15.37 1.40 5.35
N PHE A 264 -14.30 1.40 4.58
CA PHE A 264 -13.62 0.16 4.24
C PHE A 264 -12.42 -0.04 5.16
N TRP A 265 -12.34 -1.23 5.67
CA TRP A 265 -11.26 -1.64 6.52
C TRP A 265 -10.81 -3.05 6.14
N LEU A 266 -9.61 -3.16 5.59
CA LEU A 266 -9.06 -4.43 5.11
C LEU A 266 -9.10 -5.51 6.19
N ARG A 267 -8.88 -5.15 7.46
CA ARG A 267 -8.96 -6.08 8.57
C ARG A 267 -10.31 -6.78 8.69
N SER A 268 -11.42 -6.08 8.47
CA SER A 268 -12.75 -6.70 8.53
C SER A 268 -12.95 -7.79 7.46
N TRP A 269 -12.29 -7.66 6.31
CA TRP A 269 -12.25 -8.73 5.33
C TRP A 269 -11.34 -9.87 5.80
N LEU A 270 -10.15 -9.58 6.34
CA LEU A 270 -9.21 -10.57 6.85
C LEU A 270 -9.80 -11.47 7.94
N GLU A 271 -10.70 -10.94 8.78
CA GLU A 271 -11.35 -11.68 9.86
C GLU A 271 -12.37 -12.71 9.34
N ARG A 272 -12.87 -12.54 8.10
CA ARG A 272 -13.89 -13.39 7.48
C ARG A 272 -13.36 -14.25 6.34
N ALA A 273 -12.27 -13.85 5.71
CA ALA A 273 -11.71 -14.53 4.55
C ALA A 273 -11.22 -15.93 4.90
N SER A 274 -11.62 -16.89 4.11
CA SER A 274 -11.05 -18.23 4.13
C SER A 274 -9.61 -18.22 3.58
N VAL A 275 -8.86 -19.30 3.79
CA VAL A 275 -7.56 -19.49 3.14
C VAL A 275 -7.70 -19.49 1.61
N GLY A 276 -8.79 -20.06 1.10
CA GLY A 276 -9.08 -20.07 -0.34
C GLY A 276 -9.26 -18.67 -0.90
N ASP A 277 -10.12 -17.84 -0.30
CA ASP A 277 -10.35 -16.45 -0.71
C ASP A 277 -9.06 -15.64 -0.68
N TRP A 278 -8.24 -15.86 0.38
CA TRP A 278 -6.95 -15.21 0.54
C TRP A 278 -6.00 -15.55 -0.61
N GLN A 279 -5.79 -16.84 -0.87
CA GLN A 279 -4.86 -17.28 -1.91
C GLN A 279 -5.37 -16.90 -3.32
N GLU A 280 -6.67 -16.96 -3.57
CA GLU A 280 -7.26 -16.57 -4.84
C GLU A 280 -7.08 -15.08 -5.12
N ALA A 281 -7.34 -14.21 -4.14
CA ALA A 281 -7.14 -12.76 -4.30
C ALA A 281 -5.69 -12.41 -4.67
N PHE A 282 -4.71 -13.03 -4.00
CA PHE A 282 -3.31 -12.83 -4.36
C PHE A 282 -2.94 -13.43 -5.72
N ALA A 283 -3.47 -14.59 -6.06
CA ALA A 283 -3.22 -15.20 -7.38
C ALA A 283 -3.71 -14.28 -8.51
N ARG A 284 -4.90 -13.66 -8.37
CA ARG A 284 -5.44 -12.69 -9.33
C ARG A 284 -4.55 -11.44 -9.44
N ILE A 285 -4.14 -10.86 -8.30
CA ILE A 285 -3.27 -9.68 -8.28
C ILE A 285 -1.92 -10.00 -8.92
N MET A 286 -1.28 -11.12 -8.56
CA MET A 286 0.01 -11.53 -9.11
C MET A 286 -0.07 -11.81 -10.61
N ALA A 287 -1.15 -12.41 -11.11
CA ALA A 287 -1.37 -12.59 -12.54
C ALA A 287 -1.38 -11.26 -13.28
N LEU A 288 -2.10 -10.24 -12.77
CA LEU A 288 -2.11 -8.91 -13.37
C LEU A 288 -0.73 -8.24 -13.38
N VAL A 289 0.07 -8.47 -12.34
CA VAL A 289 1.46 -7.96 -12.30
C VAL A 289 2.32 -8.66 -13.35
N GLN A 290 2.24 -10.00 -13.47
CA GLN A 290 2.98 -10.77 -14.47
C GLN A 290 2.58 -10.42 -15.93
N GLU A 291 1.31 -10.09 -16.14
CA GLU A 291 0.77 -9.61 -17.43
C GLU A 291 1.16 -8.15 -17.73
N GLY A 292 1.84 -7.45 -16.83
CA GLY A 292 2.17 -6.03 -16.97
C GLY A 292 0.96 -5.09 -16.89
N ARG A 293 -0.20 -5.58 -16.43
CA ARG A 293 -1.45 -4.82 -16.31
C ARG A 293 -1.60 -4.14 -14.96
N LEU A 294 -0.75 -4.47 -14.01
CA LEU A 294 -0.68 -3.85 -12.70
C LEU A 294 0.78 -3.61 -12.31
N GLN A 295 1.12 -2.37 -12.00
CA GLN A 295 2.44 -1.93 -11.56
C GLN A 295 2.28 -1.13 -10.27
N PHE A 296 3.26 -1.22 -9.38
CA PHE A 296 3.19 -0.47 -8.13
C PHE A 296 4.08 0.77 -8.16
N ALA A 297 3.99 1.55 -7.08
CA ALA A 297 4.75 2.78 -6.99
C ALA A 297 6.26 2.50 -7.07
N PRO A 298 7.04 3.26 -7.86
CA PRO A 298 8.46 3.03 -7.99
C PRO A 298 9.18 3.21 -6.66
N VAL A 299 10.19 2.38 -6.42
CA VAL A 299 11.05 2.51 -5.24
C VAL A 299 11.98 3.70 -5.44
N LYS A 300 11.83 4.71 -4.60
CA LYS A 300 12.67 5.93 -4.64
C LYS A 300 13.96 5.78 -3.86
N ARG A 301 13.91 5.07 -2.75
CA ARG A 301 15.10 4.87 -1.92
C ARG A 301 14.99 3.58 -1.12
N ARG A 302 16.11 2.88 -0.99
CA ARG A 302 16.29 1.75 -0.09
C ARG A 302 17.13 2.20 1.11
N ILE A 303 16.65 1.87 2.29
CA ILE A 303 17.25 2.26 3.58
C ILE A 303 17.35 1.00 4.44
N GLU A 304 18.46 0.79 5.10
CA GLU A 304 18.62 -0.35 5.98
C GLU A 304 17.61 -0.31 7.14
N LEU A 305 17.12 -1.46 7.57
CA LEU A 305 16.18 -1.58 8.70
C LEU A 305 16.68 -0.82 9.95
N LYS A 306 17.98 -0.82 10.19
CA LYS A 306 18.60 -0.10 11.32
C LYS A 306 18.42 1.41 11.27
N GLN A 307 18.13 1.96 10.09
CA GLN A 307 17.92 3.38 9.83
C GLN A 307 16.44 3.72 9.63
N THR A 308 15.53 2.92 10.21
CA THR A 308 14.06 3.09 10.04
C THR A 308 13.59 4.51 10.34
N ILE A 309 14.16 5.19 11.34
CA ILE A 309 13.78 6.58 11.67
C ILE A 309 14.01 7.52 10.48
N GLU A 310 15.12 7.35 9.77
CA GLU A 310 15.41 8.09 8.54
C GLU A 310 14.39 7.76 7.44
N ALA A 311 14.07 6.49 7.25
CA ALA A 311 13.08 6.06 6.28
C ALA A 311 11.69 6.66 6.56
N VAL A 312 11.26 6.67 7.84
CA VAL A 312 9.99 7.27 8.28
C VAL A 312 10.00 8.79 8.07
N ARG A 313 11.09 9.47 8.41
CA ARG A 313 11.23 10.92 8.19
C ARG A 313 11.07 11.27 6.71
N LEU A 314 11.75 10.54 5.84
CA LEU A 314 11.69 10.75 4.40
C LEU A 314 10.32 10.38 3.82
N SER A 315 9.67 9.32 4.31
CA SER A 315 8.34 8.92 3.83
C SER A 315 7.24 9.96 4.12
N ASN A 316 7.42 10.75 5.17
CA ASN A 316 6.51 11.84 5.54
C ASN A 316 6.74 13.13 4.72
N ALA A 317 7.85 13.23 3.98
CA ALA A 317 8.11 14.39 3.15
C ALA A 317 7.15 14.42 1.95
N SER A 318 6.47 15.56 1.75
CA SER A 318 5.53 15.74 0.66
C SER A 318 6.21 15.69 -0.72
N GLY A 319 5.55 15.10 -1.70
CA GLY A 319 5.99 15.16 -3.11
C GLY A 319 7.03 14.12 -3.54
N MET A 320 7.30 13.10 -2.75
CA MET A 320 8.33 12.10 -3.04
C MET A 320 8.02 11.19 -4.25
N GLY A 321 6.75 11.00 -4.58
CA GLY A 321 6.32 10.30 -5.81
C GLY A 321 6.79 8.85 -5.93
N GLY A 322 6.92 8.12 -4.82
CA GLY A 322 7.32 6.72 -4.81
C GLY A 322 7.47 6.16 -3.40
N LYS A 323 7.99 4.94 -3.28
CA LYS A 323 8.10 4.20 -2.02
C LYS A 323 9.49 4.31 -1.39
N MET A 324 9.52 4.41 -0.06
CA MET A 324 10.68 4.09 0.76
C MET A 324 10.64 2.60 1.07
N MET A 325 11.74 1.88 0.81
CA MET A 325 11.90 0.47 1.18
C MET A 325 12.88 0.32 2.32
N LEU A 326 12.48 -0.39 3.37
CA LEU A 326 13.40 -0.90 4.36
C LEU A 326 14.00 -2.20 3.85
N THR A 327 15.32 -2.34 3.93
CA THR A 327 16.04 -3.53 3.48
C THR A 327 16.78 -4.19 4.63
N SER A 328 16.92 -5.52 4.56
CA SER A 328 17.87 -6.27 5.36
C SER A 328 18.95 -6.81 4.45
N ARG A 329 20.21 -6.48 4.69
CA ARG A 329 21.32 -7.07 3.93
C ARG A 329 21.41 -8.55 4.24
N ALA A 330 21.48 -9.39 3.20
CA ALA A 330 21.96 -10.75 3.38
C ALA A 330 23.40 -10.67 3.88
N ALA A 331 23.75 -11.38 4.94
CA ALA A 331 25.12 -11.52 5.36
C ALA A 331 25.92 -12.12 4.18
N GLY A 332 26.65 -11.27 3.43
CA GLY A 332 27.50 -11.71 2.31
C GLY A 332 27.31 -11.01 0.95
N SER A 333 26.32 -10.16 0.73
CA SER A 333 26.21 -9.43 -0.54
C SER A 333 27.05 -8.14 -0.54
N ARG A 334 28.14 -8.13 -1.33
CA ARG A 334 28.88 -6.90 -1.66
C ARG A 334 27.99 -6.01 -2.52
N ILE A 335 27.85 -4.75 -2.12
CA ILE A 335 27.28 -3.71 -2.98
C ILE A 335 28.28 -3.43 -4.09
N GLU A 336 27.89 -3.59 -5.35
CA GLU A 336 28.53 -2.88 -6.43
C GLU A 336 28.25 -1.38 -6.26
N GLN A 337 29.24 -0.67 -5.74
CA GLN A 337 29.27 0.79 -5.81
C GLN A 337 29.44 1.14 -7.29
N GLY A 338 28.38 1.66 -7.90
CA GLY A 338 28.46 2.28 -9.22
C GLY A 338 29.48 3.44 -9.19
N CYS A 339 30.70 3.17 -9.62
CA CYS A 339 31.69 4.18 -9.93
C CYS A 339 31.21 4.94 -11.19
N SER A 340 30.65 6.13 -10.99
CA SER A 340 30.59 7.15 -12.03
C SER A 340 31.98 7.75 -12.21
N GLY A 341 32.81 7.08 -13.00
CA GLY A 341 34.08 7.60 -13.46
C GLY A 341 33.87 8.60 -14.58
N SER A 342 33.89 9.89 -14.30
CA SER A 342 34.05 10.93 -15.30
C SER A 342 35.45 10.84 -15.89
N MET A 343 35.60 10.30 -17.08
CA MET A 343 36.83 10.41 -17.89
C MET A 343 36.92 11.83 -18.46
N LEU A 344 37.67 12.66 -17.79
CA LEU A 344 38.26 13.88 -18.37
C LEU A 344 39.24 13.48 -19.47
N ARG A 345 38.85 13.62 -20.75
CA ARG A 345 39.78 13.63 -21.86
C ARG A 345 40.61 14.91 -21.84
N ARG A 346 41.87 14.80 -21.43
CA ARG A 346 42.87 15.83 -21.70
C ARG A 346 43.22 15.76 -23.19
N GLY A 347 43.00 16.84 -23.90
CA GLY A 347 43.55 17.07 -25.22
C GLY A 347 45.08 17.25 -25.12
N SER A 348 45.78 16.61 -26.03
CA SER A 348 47.21 16.87 -26.32
C SER A 348 47.28 17.34 -27.76
N THR A 349 47.70 18.61 -27.87
CA THR A 349 48.20 19.25 -29.08
C THR A 349 49.46 18.59 -29.57
N LYS A 350 49.48 18.21 -30.83
CA LYS A 350 50.52 18.56 -31.83
C LYS A 350 49.96 18.32 -33.22
#